data_78a007c308bf18e58c0793e54a7dc0e4
#
_entry.id   78a007c308bf18e58c0793e54a7dc0e4
#
_cell.length_a   1.000
_cell.length_b   1.000
_cell.length_c   1.000
_cell.angle_alpha   90.00
_cell.angle_beta   90.00
_cell.angle_gamma   90.00
#
_symmetry.space_group_name_H-M   'P 1'
#
loop_
_entity.id
_entity.type
_entity.pdbx_description
1 polymer ?
#
loop_
_entity_poly.entity_id
_entity_poly.type
_entity_poly.pdbx_seq_one_letter_code
_entity_poly.pdbx_strand_id
1 'polypeptide(L)'
;MIEGLKPYAEYRESGLPWLGVFPAHWSLRRTKVLFQERVQKGFPDEPLLAATQSKGVVKKQDYESRTVTAQKDLHLLKLVSVGDYVISLRSFQGGIELAHSRGIISPAYSVLRPRLTATTRYFAHFFKSRPFIGSLSNAVVDSAAILA
;
A
#
# COMPACT_ATOMS: atom_id res chain seq x y z
N MET A 1 -20.84 14.64 -4.40
CA MET A 1 -19.95 15.78 -4.04
C MET A 1 -19.87 15.83 -2.52
N ILE A 2 -18.70 15.92 -1.95
CA ILE A 2 -18.55 16.06 -0.49
C ILE A 2 -18.85 17.53 -0.16
N GLU A 3 -19.77 17.74 0.75
CA GLU A 3 -20.21 19.09 1.16
C GLU A 3 -19.00 19.88 1.69
N GLY A 4 -18.80 21.10 1.20
CA GLY A 4 -17.68 21.99 1.60
C GLY A 4 -16.40 21.88 0.77
N LEU A 5 -16.29 20.96 -0.17
CA LEU A 5 -15.16 20.90 -1.10
C LEU A 5 -15.49 21.66 -2.39
N LYS A 6 -14.60 22.57 -2.78
CA LYS A 6 -14.68 23.28 -4.07
C LYS A 6 -13.88 22.51 -5.13
N PRO A 7 -14.39 22.42 -6.37
CA PRO A 7 -13.60 21.89 -7.48
C PRO A 7 -12.34 22.73 -7.68
N TYR A 8 -11.29 22.11 -8.18
CA TYR A 8 -10.10 22.84 -8.64
C TYR A 8 -10.45 23.69 -9.88
N ALA A 9 -9.72 24.78 -10.06
CA ALA A 9 -9.99 25.71 -11.16
C ALA A 9 -9.75 25.07 -12.54
N GLU A 10 -8.74 24.23 -12.64
CA GLU A 10 -8.32 23.60 -13.90
C GLU A 10 -7.97 22.12 -13.71
N TYR A 11 -8.29 21.34 -14.73
CA TYR A 11 -7.97 19.92 -14.82
C TYR A 11 -7.26 19.61 -16.13
N ARG A 12 -6.50 18.53 -16.17
CA ARG A 12 -5.87 17.99 -17.38
C ARG A 12 -6.03 16.48 -17.47
N GLU A 13 -5.97 15.96 -18.70
CA GLU A 13 -6.02 14.54 -18.97
C GLU A 13 -4.75 13.83 -18.45
N SER A 14 -4.93 12.67 -17.85
CA SER A 14 -3.83 11.83 -17.38
C SER A 14 -3.21 10.99 -18.51
N GLY A 15 -3.96 10.74 -19.58
CA GLY A 15 -3.62 9.76 -20.58
C GLY A 15 -3.84 8.30 -20.14
N LEU A 16 -4.35 8.09 -18.93
CA LEU A 16 -4.67 6.79 -18.38
C LEU A 16 -6.18 6.64 -18.24
N PRO A 17 -6.82 5.69 -18.97
CA PRO A 17 -8.28 5.54 -18.97
C PRO A 17 -8.90 5.37 -17.59
N TRP A 18 -8.21 4.65 -16.69
CA TRP A 18 -8.70 4.40 -15.33
C TRP A 18 -8.59 5.60 -14.40
N LEU A 19 -7.66 6.54 -14.67
CA LEU A 19 -7.44 7.72 -13.84
C LEU A 19 -8.22 8.94 -14.35
N GLY A 20 -8.42 9.05 -15.67
CA GLY A 20 -9.14 10.15 -16.29
C GLY A 20 -8.41 11.50 -16.15
N VAL A 21 -9.12 12.49 -15.62
CA VAL A 21 -8.59 13.83 -15.41
C VAL A 21 -8.10 14.02 -13.98
N PHE A 22 -7.15 14.93 -13.79
CA PHE A 22 -6.65 15.30 -12.47
C PHE A 22 -6.32 16.80 -12.44
N PRO A 23 -6.22 17.43 -11.24
CA PRO A 23 -5.96 18.86 -11.13
C PRO A 23 -4.70 19.28 -11.88
N ALA A 24 -4.78 20.34 -12.68
CA ALA A 24 -3.71 20.75 -13.58
C ALA A 24 -2.38 21.05 -12.90
N HIS A 25 -2.43 21.56 -11.65
CA HIS A 25 -1.25 21.87 -10.84
C HIS A 25 -0.61 20.64 -10.16
N TRP A 26 -1.24 19.47 -10.24
CA TRP A 26 -0.67 18.23 -9.75
C TRP A 26 0.27 17.62 -10.79
N SER A 27 1.20 16.78 -10.36
CA SER A 27 2.08 16.03 -11.25
C SER A 27 1.76 14.55 -11.26
N LEU A 28 1.70 13.98 -12.47
CA LEU A 28 1.58 12.54 -12.65
C LEU A 28 2.98 11.92 -12.58
N ARG A 29 3.17 10.94 -11.70
CA ARG A 29 4.44 10.23 -11.51
C ARG A 29 4.21 8.72 -11.50
N ARG A 30 5.20 7.99 -11.99
CA ARG A 30 5.19 6.52 -11.88
C ARG A 30 5.38 6.11 -10.42
N THR A 31 4.67 5.07 -9.98
CA THR A 31 4.74 4.57 -8.61
C THR A 31 6.17 4.25 -8.17
N LYS A 32 6.98 3.66 -9.04
CA LYS A 32 8.39 3.35 -8.76
C LYS A 32 9.29 4.56 -8.46
N VAL A 33 8.87 5.75 -8.88
CA VAL A 33 9.60 7.00 -8.59
C VAL A 33 9.24 7.49 -7.17
N LEU A 34 8.02 7.24 -6.74
CA LEU A 34 7.48 7.70 -5.45
C LEU A 34 7.74 6.73 -4.31
N PHE A 35 7.88 5.44 -4.63
CA PHE A 35 8.06 4.36 -3.66
C PHE A 35 9.28 3.51 -3.99
N GLN A 36 9.85 2.94 -2.95
CA GLN A 36 10.94 1.98 -3.05
C GLN A 36 10.54 0.70 -2.32
N GLU A 37 10.79 -0.45 -2.92
CA GLU A 37 10.58 -1.71 -2.23
C GLU A 37 11.55 -1.84 -1.05
N ARG A 38 10.99 -2.21 0.11
CA ARG A 38 11.76 -2.55 1.30
C ARG A 38 11.91 -4.06 1.38
N VAL A 39 13.13 -4.54 1.28
CA VAL A 39 13.46 -5.95 1.45
C VAL A 39 14.48 -6.07 2.58
N GLN A 40 14.01 -5.99 3.81
CA GLN A 40 14.82 -6.13 5.02
C GLN A 40 14.34 -7.34 5.82
N LYS A 41 15.24 -8.20 6.21
CA LYS A 41 14.99 -9.44 6.96
C LYS A 41 15.95 -9.51 8.14
N GLY A 42 15.78 -10.51 9.02
CA GLY A 42 16.66 -10.69 10.17
C GLY A 42 16.21 -9.94 11.42
N PHE A 43 14.89 -9.78 11.61
CA PHE A 43 14.28 -9.12 12.77
C PHE A 43 13.31 -10.06 13.50
N PRO A 44 13.78 -11.22 14.03
CA PRO A 44 12.89 -12.23 14.60
C PRO A 44 12.17 -11.79 15.88
N ASP A 45 12.69 -10.77 16.57
CA ASP A 45 12.13 -10.24 17.81
C ASP A 45 11.03 -9.18 17.59
N GLU A 46 10.84 -8.74 16.35
CA GLU A 46 9.76 -7.81 16.02
C GLU A 46 8.40 -8.49 16.02
N PRO A 47 7.31 -7.77 16.37
CA PRO A 47 5.98 -8.36 16.40
C PRO A 47 5.50 -8.76 15.00
N LEU A 48 4.72 -9.82 14.93
CA LEU A 48 4.05 -10.26 13.72
C LEU A 48 2.95 -9.26 13.34
N LEU A 49 2.87 -8.95 12.05
CA LEU A 49 1.86 -8.06 11.49
C LEU A 49 0.84 -8.83 10.65
N ALA A 50 -0.37 -8.28 10.59
CA ALA A 50 -1.43 -8.71 9.69
C ALA A 50 -1.83 -7.55 8.78
N ALA A 51 -1.91 -7.81 7.48
CA ALA A 51 -2.45 -6.88 6.52
C ALA A 51 -3.98 -7.06 6.46
N THR A 52 -4.71 -6.04 6.91
CA THR A 52 -6.17 -6.07 6.98
C THR A 52 -6.75 -5.06 6.00
N GLN A 53 -7.94 -5.36 5.46
CA GLN A 53 -8.62 -4.44 4.53
C GLN A 53 -9.25 -3.23 5.22
N SER A 54 -9.59 -3.34 6.49
CA SER A 54 -10.32 -2.31 7.23
C SER A 54 -9.46 -1.46 8.16
N LYS A 55 -8.35 -2.02 8.66
CA LYS A 55 -7.51 -1.38 9.68
C LYS A 55 -6.08 -1.10 9.20
N GLY A 56 -5.78 -1.45 7.95
CA GLY A 56 -4.42 -1.40 7.41
C GLY A 56 -3.53 -2.52 7.98
N VAL A 57 -2.24 -2.29 8.04
CA VAL A 57 -1.28 -3.26 8.60
C VAL A 57 -1.08 -2.94 10.07
N VAL A 58 -1.51 -3.87 10.91
CA VAL A 58 -1.51 -3.77 12.37
C VAL A 58 -0.85 -4.99 12.99
N LYS A 59 -0.53 -4.92 14.29
CA LYS A 59 -0.02 -6.09 15.00
C LYS A 59 -1.05 -7.21 14.97
N LYS A 60 -0.59 -8.41 14.66
CA LYS A 60 -1.46 -9.58 14.54
C LYS A 60 -2.20 -9.87 15.86
N GLN A 61 -1.54 -9.70 16.99
CA GLN A 61 -2.12 -9.86 18.31
C GLN A 61 -3.30 -8.91 18.61
N ASP A 62 -3.29 -7.72 17.98
CA ASP A 62 -4.35 -6.71 18.16
C ASP A 62 -5.56 -6.97 17.25
N TYR A 63 -5.38 -7.79 16.23
CA TYR A 63 -6.41 -8.11 15.24
C TYR A 63 -7.06 -9.48 15.45
N GLU A 64 -6.27 -10.48 15.80
CA GLU A 64 -6.73 -11.85 16.04
C GLU A 64 -6.67 -12.15 17.54
N SER A 65 -7.81 -12.50 18.12
CA SER A 65 -7.91 -12.92 19.54
C SER A 65 -7.35 -14.33 19.83
N ARG A 66 -6.94 -15.06 18.78
CA ARG A 66 -6.35 -16.39 18.93
C ARG A 66 -4.85 -16.31 19.14
N THR A 67 -4.34 -17.11 20.05
CA THR A 67 -2.92 -17.31 20.30
C THR A 67 -2.20 -17.59 18.98
N VAL A 68 -1.26 -16.72 18.65
CA VAL A 68 -0.45 -16.88 17.44
C VAL A 68 0.34 -18.17 17.59
N THR A 69 0.12 -19.11 16.69
CA THR A 69 0.97 -20.30 16.58
C THR A 69 2.40 -19.83 16.32
N ALA A 70 3.35 -20.28 17.12
CA ALA A 70 4.77 -19.95 16.90
C ALA A 70 5.14 -20.24 15.45
N GLN A 71 5.44 -19.20 14.70
CA GLN A 71 5.91 -19.36 13.32
C GLN A 71 7.39 -19.72 13.37
N LYS A 72 7.77 -20.66 12.52
CA LYS A 72 9.18 -20.97 12.27
C LYS A 72 9.77 -19.92 11.34
N ASP A 73 11.08 -19.75 11.42
CA ASP A 73 11.84 -18.93 10.48
C ASP A 73 11.45 -17.44 10.45
N LEU A 74 11.19 -16.86 11.62
CA LEU A 74 10.85 -15.44 11.78
C LEU A 74 11.91 -14.50 11.16
N HIS A 75 13.17 -14.91 11.13
CA HIS A 75 14.27 -14.15 10.52
C HIS A 75 14.13 -14.00 8.99
N LEU A 76 13.31 -14.81 8.34
CA LEU A 76 13.03 -14.73 6.90
C LEU A 76 11.89 -13.75 6.56
N LEU A 77 11.12 -13.30 7.54
CA LEU A 77 10.02 -12.37 7.33
C LEU A 77 10.55 -10.97 7.00
N LYS A 78 9.76 -10.22 6.23
CA LYS A 78 10.10 -8.86 5.82
C LYS A 78 9.75 -7.86 6.90
N LEU A 79 10.67 -6.92 7.16
CA LEU A 79 10.43 -5.79 8.04
C LEU A 79 9.46 -4.81 7.38
N VAL A 80 8.52 -4.31 8.17
CA VAL A 80 7.60 -3.22 7.85
C VAL A 80 7.79 -2.11 8.88
N SER A 81 7.95 -0.89 8.42
CA SER A 81 7.99 0.30 9.28
C SER A 81 6.67 1.06 9.22
N VAL A 82 6.36 1.84 10.26
CA VAL A 82 5.20 2.74 10.23
C VAL A 82 5.30 3.69 9.04
N GLY A 83 4.20 3.81 8.29
CA GLY A 83 4.17 4.61 7.06
C GLY A 83 4.55 3.87 5.79
N ASP A 84 5.00 2.62 5.87
CA ASP A 84 5.15 1.75 4.71
C ASP A 84 3.76 1.32 4.19
N TYR A 85 3.72 0.88 2.94
CA TYR A 85 2.54 0.32 2.30
C TYR A 85 2.79 -1.14 1.96
N VAL A 86 1.80 -1.99 2.19
CA VAL A 86 1.90 -3.44 1.98
C VAL A 86 0.91 -3.89 0.93
N ILE A 87 1.41 -4.64 -0.05
CA ILE A 87 0.61 -5.22 -1.13
C ILE A 87 0.56 -6.73 -0.94
N SER A 88 -0.66 -7.28 -0.86
CA SER A 88 -0.87 -8.72 -0.93
C SER A 88 -0.95 -9.16 -2.39
N LEU A 89 -0.05 -10.01 -2.82
CA LEU A 89 -0.05 -10.57 -4.18
C LEU A 89 -1.20 -11.55 -4.43
N ARG A 90 -1.88 -12.01 -3.38
CA ARG A 90 -3.01 -12.95 -3.46
C ARG A 90 -4.38 -12.28 -3.47
N SER A 91 -4.47 -11.03 -3.07
CA SER A 91 -5.76 -10.34 -2.96
C SER A 91 -5.59 -8.86 -3.28
N PHE A 92 -5.69 -8.52 -4.55
CA PHE A 92 -5.70 -7.12 -5.00
C PHE A 92 -7.03 -6.41 -4.72
N GLN A 93 -8.06 -7.14 -4.30
CA GLN A 93 -9.41 -6.62 -4.11
C GLN A 93 -9.52 -5.58 -3.00
N GLY A 94 -8.63 -5.62 -2.02
CA GLY A 94 -8.59 -4.65 -0.93
C GLY A 94 -7.69 -3.43 -1.18
N GLY A 95 -6.93 -3.41 -2.29
CA GLY A 95 -5.94 -2.36 -2.56
C GLY A 95 -4.64 -2.55 -1.78
N ILE A 96 -3.94 -1.45 -1.55
CA ILE A 96 -2.66 -1.41 -0.83
C ILE A 96 -2.93 -0.86 0.58
N GLU A 97 -2.36 -1.50 1.58
CA GLU A 97 -2.60 -1.19 2.99
C GLU A 97 -1.48 -0.35 3.60
N LEU A 98 -1.85 0.71 4.32
CA LEU A 98 -0.92 1.53 5.10
C LEU A 98 -0.54 0.81 6.40
N ALA A 99 0.75 0.80 6.72
CA ALA A 99 1.25 0.24 7.96
C ALA A 99 1.15 1.25 9.12
N HIS A 100 0.40 0.87 10.15
CA HIS A 100 0.24 1.63 11.39
C HIS A 100 1.15 1.13 12.52
N SER A 101 1.80 0.00 12.31
CA SER A 101 2.69 -0.61 13.29
C SER A 101 3.98 -1.09 12.63
N ARG A 102 5.09 -1.02 13.36
CA ARG A 102 6.34 -1.67 12.99
C ARG A 102 6.28 -3.15 13.35
N GLY A 103 6.83 -4.00 12.49
CA GLY A 103 6.91 -5.42 12.72
C GLY A 103 7.37 -6.19 11.51
N ILE A 104 7.08 -7.47 11.48
CA ILE A 104 7.47 -8.38 10.41
C ILE A 104 6.26 -9.06 9.78
N ILE A 105 6.32 -9.27 8.47
CA ILE A 105 5.25 -9.86 7.68
C ILE A 105 5.80 -10.91 6.71
N SER A 106 4.91 -11.79 6.24
CA SER A 106 5.27 -12.84 5.27
C SER A 106 6.04 -12.29 4.06
N PRO A 107 7.08 -12.96 3.58
CA PRO A 107 7.82 -12.56 2.39
C PRO A 107 6.98 -12.60 1.09
N ALA A 108 5.80 -13.22 1.14
CA ALA A 108 4.85 -13.18 0.02
C ALA A 108 4.23 -11.80 -0.22
N TYR A 109 4.32 -10.88 0.76
CA TYR A 109 3.88 -9.50 0.60
C TYR A 109 5.01 -8.62 0.04
N SER A 110 4.67 -7.64 -0.78
CA SER A 110 5.57 -6.56 -1.16
C SER A 110 5.40 -5.39 -0.20
N VAL A 111 6.51 -4.85 0.30
CA VAL A 111 6.54 -3.71 1.21
C VAL A 111 7.12 -2.52 0.47
N LEU A 112 6.36 -1.43 0.38
CA LEU A 112 6.74 -0.20 -0.30
C LEU A 112 7.03 0.90 0.71
N ARG A 113 8.24 1.42 0.68
CA ARG A 113 8.65 2.59 1.45
C ARG A 113 8.39 3.85 0.63
N PRO A 114 7.62 4.84 1.13
CA PRO A 114 7.48 6.12 0.45
C PRO A 114 8.79 6.90 0.47
N ARG A 115 9.12 7.54 -0.65
CA ARG A 115 10.27 8.46 -0.73
C ARG A 115 9.93 9.84 -0.17
N LEU A 116 8.64 10.21 -0.19
CA LEU A 116 8.10 11.47 0.33
C LEU A 116 7.06 11.17 1.41
N THR A 117 7.34 11.51 2.65
CA THR A 117 6.45 11.23 3.78
C THR A 117 5.25 12.19 3.86
N ALA A 118 5.37 13.40 3.29
CA ALA A 118 4.31 14.41 3.33
C ALA A 118 3.00 13.98 2.62
N THR A 119 3.05 12.98 1.74
CA THR A 119 1.93 12.49 0.94
C THR A 119 1.27 11.24 1.50
N THR A 120 1.65 10.77 2.69
CA THR A 120 1.21 9.49 3.26
C THR A 120 -0.32 9.39 3.35
N ARG A 121 -1.01 10.43 3.84
CA ARG A 121 -2.46 10.42 3.96
C ARG A 121 -3.16 10.36 2.60
N TYR A 122 -2.66 11.10 1.63
CA TYR A 122 -3.21 11.07 0.28
C TYR A 122 -3.13 9.67 -0.33
N PHE A 123 -1.95 9.05 -0.30
CA PHE A 123 -1.78 7.72 -0.88
C PHE A 123 -2.52 6.63 -0.10
N ALA A 124 -2.71 6.77 1.20
CA ALA A 124 -3.54 5.85 1.97
C ALA A 124 -4.98 5.79 1.41
N HIS A 125 -5.55 6.93 1.02
CA HIS A 125 -6.87 7.01 0.39
C HIS A 125 -6.82 6.63 -1.10
N PHE A 126 -5.83 7.11 -1.84
CA PHE A 126 -5.68 6.82 -3.27
C PHE A 126 -5.57 5.31 -3.54
N PHE A 127 -4.78 4.59 -2.77
CA PHE A 127 -4.58 3.15 -2.89
C PHE A 127 -5.82 2.32 -2.52
N LYS A 128 -6.79 2.90 -1.83
CA LYS A 128 -8.08 2.29 -1.50
C LYS A 128 -9.20 2.73 -2.44
N SER A 129 -8.92 3.61 -3.39
CA SER A 129 -9.92 4.09 -4.34
C SER A 129 -10.29 3.01 -5.36
N ARG A 130 -11.57 3.00 -5.75
CA ARG A 130 -12.08 2.04 -6.74
C ARG A 130 -11.34 2.09 -8.08
N PRO A 131 -11.03 3.27 -8.66
CA PRO A 131 -10.29 3.33 -9.91
C PRO A 131 -8.90 2.69 -9.79
N PHE A 132 -8.19 2.94 -8.70
CA PHE A 132 -6.87 2.35 -8.48
C PHE A 132 -6.94 0.83 -8.29
N ILE A 133 -7.86 0.34 -7.47
CA ILE A 133 -8.06 -1.10 -7.24
C ILE A 133 -8.44 -1.79 -8.55
N GLY A 134 -9.31 -1.19 -9.34
CA GLY A 134 -9.67 -1.69 -10.67
C GLY A 134 -8.47 -1.77 -11.62
N SER A 135 -7.56 -0.78 -11.56
CA SER A 135 -6.33 -0.78 -12.37
C SER A 135 -5.38 -1.93 -11.97
N LEU A 136 -5.29 -2.23 -10.68
CA LEU A 136 -4.50 -3.37 -10.18
C LEU A 136 -5.01 -4.71 -10.71
N SER A 137 -6.33 -4.89 -10.75
CA SER A 137 -6.95 -6.12 -11.26
C SER A 137 -6.61 -6.35 -12.73
N ASN A 138 -6.57 -5.29 -13.53
CA ASN A 138 -6.17 -5.34 -14.94
C ASN A 138 -4.65 -5.52 -15.10
N ALA A 139 -3.88 -4.99 -14.19
CA ALA A 139 -2.41 -5.05 -14.20
C ALA A 139 -1.83 -6.38 -13.70
N VAL A 140 -2.64 -7.26 -13.15
CA VAL A 140 -2.20 -8.62 -12.78
C VAL A 140 -1.73 -9.41 -14.00
N VAL A 141 -2.25 -9.07 -15.19
CA VAL A 141 -1.79 -9.65 -16.47
C VAL A 141 -0.45 -9.02 -16.90
N ASP A 142 -0.17 -7.76 -16.48
CA ASP A 142 1.05 -7.00 -16.76
C ASP A 142 1.68 -6.46 -15.46
N SER A 143 1.78 -7.29 -14.43
CA SER A 143 2.24 -6.90 -13.09
C SER A 143 3.60 -6.20 -13.07
N ALA A 144 4.43 -6.42 -14.10
CA ALA A 144 5.70 -5.74 -14.28
C ALA A 144 5.55 -4.23 -14.63
N ALA A 145 4.43 -3.79 -15.19
CA ALA A 145 4.27 -2.42 -15.68
C ALA A 145 3.91 -1.40 -14.57
N ILE A 146 3.33 -1.82 -13.47
CA ILE A 146 2.93 -0.94 -12.36
C ILE A 146 3.96 -0.93 -11.23
N LEU A 147 4.66 -2.01 -11.00
CA LEU A 147 5.68 -2.17 -9.94
C LEU A 147 7.12 -2.09 -10.46
N ALA A 148 7.30 -2.05 -11.76
CA ALA A 148 8.63 -1.99 -12.37
C ALA A 148 9.16 -0.57 -12.48
#